data_a9a08b3f90add02de8d9b9ea2d8d645c
#
_entry.id   a9a08b3f90add02de8d9b9ea2d8d645c
#
_cell.length_a   1.000
_cell.length_b   1.000
_cell.length_c   1.000
_cell.angle_alpha   90.00
_cell.angle_beta   90.00
_cell.angle_gamma   90.00
#
_symmetry.space_group_name_H-M   'P 1'
#
loop_
_entity.id
_entity.type
_entity.pdbx_description
1 polymer ?
#
loop_
_entity_poly.entity_id
_entity_poly.type
_entity_poly.pdbx_seq_one_letter_code
_entity_poly.pdbx_strand_id
1 'polypeptide(L)'
;MAPRGRSTVFPDVPVRRWVLSLPHRVRWACAFDHRATQGVRKILVRALAGFYCTDARTRGIVNAKAGAVVSVQRFDSALRLNIHFHSLWPDGTFTCALRQPEATFHPARRITDQDLEGLVQKIRRRVLCYLRKTGKLTDLDTADHDVQDPSLFDTLRAAAIQGKTALGTRAGRIDPRLGQGSRVATDFTRGRLCANLDGFSLHAAVRIDSRNRDRLERLCRYALRRPSSTNTRALVADPLGQVLYEFRRPWRDGSTHVALDPLTLLEHLAALIPAPRRKLVPTTGSSRPPSLRVTPSRPRCQSLTP
;
A
#
# COMPACT_ATOMS: atom_id res chain seq x y z
N MET A 1 1.33 34.53 10.64
CA MET A 1 1.24 33.24 9.91
C MET A 1 1.30 32.12 10.94
N ALA A 2 0.16 31.51 11.30
CA ALA A 2 0.11 30.49 12.34
C ALA A 2 0.89 29.25 11.93
N PRO A 3 1.62 28.55 12.80
CA PRO A 3 2.35 27.36 12.48
C PRO A 3 1.34 26.28 12.10
N ARG A 4 1.42 25.80 10.85
CA ARG A 4 0.63 24.65 10.37
C ARG A 4 0.87 23.49 11.33
N GLY A 5 -0.21 23.00 11.94
CA GLY A 5 -0.18 21.94 12.95
C GLY A 5 0.67 20.76 12.48
N ARG A 6 1.73 20.46 13.21
CA ARG A 6 2.61 19.30 12.96
C ARG A 6 1.76 18.04 13.03
N SER A 7 1.90 17.18 12.04
CA SER A 7 1.24 15.86 12.03
C SER A 7 1.57 15.12 13.34
N THR A 8 0.55 14.94 14.17
CA THR A 8 0.66 14.25 15.47
C THR A 8 0.61 12.72 15.35
N VAL A 9 0.45 12.19 14.13
CA VAL A 9 0.23 10.75 13.89
C VAL A 9 1.49 9.92 14.13
N PHE A 10 2.67 10.47 13.84
CA PHE A 10 3.95 9.82 14.07
C PHE A 10 4.81 10.64 15.02
N PRO A 11 5.42 10.00 16.06
CA PRO A 11 6.43 10.64 16.90
C PRO A 11 7.67 11.02 16.07
N ASP A 12 8.61 11.76 16.69
CA ASP A 12 9.84 12.22 16.05
C ASP A 12 10.90 11.09 15.96
N VAL A 13 10.54 10.05 15.22
CA VAL A 13 11.37 8.87 14.97
C VAL A 13 11.44 8.60 13.47
N PRO A 14 12.46 7.88 12.98
CA PRO A 14 12.50 7.47 11.58
C PRO A 14 11.30 6.62 11.20
N VAL A 15 10.75 6.87 10.01
CA VAL A 15 9.58 6.13 9.49
C VAL A 15 9.95 5.43 8.18
N ARG A 16 9.58 4.16 8.08
CA ARG A 16 9.74 3.35 6.87
C ARG A 16 8.40 3.06 6.24
N ARG A 17 8.34 3.20 4.91
CA ARG A 17 7.20 2.77 4.11
C ARG A 17 7.43 1.36 3.61
N TRP A 18 6.47 0.48 3.86
CA TRP A 18 6.36 -0.83 3.24
C TRP A 18 5.19 -0.84 2.27
N VAL A 19 5.38 -1.44 1.12
CA VAL A 19 4.33 -1.60 0.11
C VAL A 19 4.22 -3.08 -0.23
N LEU A 20 3.04 -3.65 -0.05
CA LEU A 20 2.72 -5.01 -0.50
C LEU A 20 1.81 -4.93 -1.72
N SER A 21 2.29 -5.43 -2.85
CA SER A 21 1.49 -5.69 -4.04
C SER A 21 1.13 -7.18 -4.11
N LEU A 22 0.00 -7.48 -4.71
CA LEU A 22 -0.57 -8.82 -4.75
C LEU A 22 -0.60 -9.36 -6.18
N PRO A 23 -0.51 -10.70 -6.40
CA PRO A 23 -0.77 -11.30 -7.69
C PRO A 23 -2.23 -11.13 -8.11
N HIS A 24 -2.50 -11.25 -9.41
CA HIS A 24 -3.79 -10.96 -10.02
C HIS A 24 -4.96 -11.70 -9.32
N ARG A 25 -4.86 -13.00 -9.09
CA ARG A 25 -5.90 -13.80 -8.41
C ARG A 25 -6.22 -13.31 -6.99
N VAL A 26 -5.19 -12.95 -6.22
CA VAL A 26 -5.36 -12.43 -4.86
C VAL A 26 -5.96 -11.02 -4.90
N ARG A 27 -5.56 -10.19 -5.87
CA ARG A 27 -6.19 -8.87 -6.10
C ARG A 27 -7.67 -9.01 -6.41
N TRP A 28 -8.02 -9.98 -7.26
CA TRP A 28 -9.40 -10.30 -7.57
C TRP A 28 -10.18 -10.61 -6.29
N ALA A 29 -9.78 -11.60 -5.52
CA ALA A 29 -10.42 -11.95 -4.26
C ALA A 29 -10.57 -10.74 -3.31
N CYS A 30 -9.54 -9.89 -3.22
CA CYS A 30 -9.57 -8.68 -2.40
C CYS A 30 -10.48 -7.57 -2.96
N ALA A 31 -10.67 -7.50 -4.28
CA ALA A 31 -11.52 -6.49 -4.90
C ALA A 31 -13.00 -6.75 -4.63
N PHE A 32 -13.38 -8.02 -4.65
CA PHE A 32 -14.76 -8.45 -4.48
C PHE A 32 -15.13 -8.70 -3.00
N ASP A 33 -14.18 -9.15 -2.19
CA ASP A 33 -14.44 -9.45 -0.79
C ASP A 33 -13.61 -8.57 0.16
N HIS A 34 -14.34 -7.73 0.91
CA HIS A 34 -13.73 -6.91 1.95
C HIS A 34 -13.09 -7.73 3.08
N ARG A 35 -13.67 -8.88 3.44
CA ARG A 35 -13.11 -9.76 4.48
C ARG A 35 -11.77 -10.31 4.02
N ALA A 36 -11.63 -10.68 2.73
CA ALA A 36 -10.36 -11.07 2.14
C ALA A 36 -9.33 -9.94 2.24
N THR A 37 -9.70 -8.72 1.86
CA THR A 37 -8.82 -7.53 1.99
C THR A 37 -8.36 -7.31 3.43
N GLN A 38 -9.29 -7.38 4.40
CA GLN A 38 -8.96 -7.22 5.82
C GLN A 38 -8.08 -8.35 6.36
N GLY A 39 -8.31 -9.59 5.91
CA GLY A 39 -7.47 -10.73 6.26
C GLY A 39 -6.04 -10.56 5.77
N VAL A 40 -5.85 -10.19 4.51
CA VAL A 40 -4.53 -9.93 3.94
C VAL A 40 -3.84 -8.78 4.69
N ARG A 41 -4.55 -7.69 4.98
CA ARG A 41 -4.04 -6.57 5.78
C ARG A 41 -3.56 -7.02 7.17
N LYS A 42 -4.36 -7.83 7.88
CA LYS A 42 -3.99 -8.36 9.20
C LYS A 42 -2.74 -9.24 9.11
N ILE A 43 -2.61 -10.05 8.05
CA ILE A 43 -1.44 -10.89 7.82
C ILE A 43 -0.19 -10.04 7.60
N LEU A 44 -0.27 -9.01 6.76
CA LEU A 44 0.83 -8.06 6.53
C LEU A 44 1.29 -7.42 7.85
N VAL A 45 0.34 -6.84 8.60
CA VAL A 45 0.64 -6.17 9.87
C VAL A 45 1.31 -7.12 10.85
N ARG A 46 0.78 -8.33 11.03
CA ARG A 46 1.37 -9.33 11.94
C ARG A 46 2.76 -9.80 11.48
N ALA A 47 2.99 -9.91 10.18
CA ALA A 47 4.29 -10.30 9.66
C ALA A 47 5.35 -9.23 9.93
N LEU A 48 5.04 -7.97 9.66
CA LEU A 48 5.96 -6.84 9.87
C LEU A 48 6.15 -6.53 11.36
N ALA A 49 5.09 -6.52 12.17
CA ALA A 49 5.22 -6.37 13.61
C ALA A 49 6.09 -7.46 14.22
N GLY A 50 5.88 -8.72 13.79
CA GLY A 50 6.72 -9.85 14.23
C GLY A 50 8.18 -9.69 13.81
N PHE A 51 8.46 -9.15 12.63
CA PHE A 51 9.81 -8.86 12.17
C PHE A 51 10.51 -7.86 13.10
N TYR A 52 9.89 -6.69 13.35
CA TYR A 52 10.46 -5.66 14.23
C TYR A 52 10.60 -6.15 15.69
N CYS A 53 9.61 -6.86 16.21
CA CYS A 53 9.67 -7.40 17.58
C CYS A 53 10.72 -8.51 17.72
N THR A 54 10.94 -9.32 16.69
CA THR A 54 12.01 -10.35 16.70
C THR A 54 13.37 -9.69 16.68
N ASP A 55 13.58 -8.68 15.81
CA ASP A 55 14.81 -7.89 15.80
C ASP A 55 15.11 -7.25 17.16
N ALA A 56 14.12 -6.67 17.81
CA ALA A 56 14.29 -6.11 19.16
C ALA A 56 14.69 -7.19 20.17
N ARG A 57 14.03 -8.35 20.12
CA ARG A 57 14.31 -9.47 21.05
C ARG A 57 15.72 -10.02 20.88
N THR A 58 16.21 -10.18 19.65
CA THR A 58 17.59 -10.64 19.40
C THR A 58 18.65 -9.67 19.95
N ARG A 59 18.27 -8.41 20.19
CA ARG A 59 19.09 -7.38 20.81
C ARG A 59 18.84 -7.21 22.32
N GLY A 60 18.12 -8.15 22.95
CA GLY A 60 17.80 -8.12 24.38
C GLY A 60 16.67 -7.17 24.80
N ILE A 61 15.97 -6.53 23.83
CA ILE A 61 14.87 -5.62 24.12
C ILE A 61 13.59 -6.42 24.31
N VAL A 62 13.19 -6.61 25.55
CA VAL A 62 11.97 -7.34 25.93
C VAL A 62 10.74 -6.44 25.91
N ASN A 63 9.55 -7.04 25.75
CA ASN A 63 8.26 -6.33 25.72
C ASN A 63 8.16 -5.23 24.66
N ALA A 64 8.98 -5.29 23.62
CA ALA A 64 8.97 -4.36 22.51
C ALA A 64 7.67 -4.47 21.68
N LYS A 65 7.09 -3.34 21.34
CA LYS A 65 5.88 -3.25 20.51
C LYS A 65 6.16 -2.46 19.25
N ALA A 66 5.58 -2.90 18.13
CA ALA A 66 5.61 -2.18 16.87
C ALA A 66 4.19 -1.77 16.48
N GLY A 67 4.05 -0.63 15.79
CA GLY A 67 2.77 -0.13 15.33
C GLY A 67 2.89 0.49 13.93
N ALA A 68 1.77 0.63 13.23
CA ALA A 68 1.74 1.19 11.89
C ALA A 68 0.43 1.88 11.56
N VAL A 69 0.50 2.77 10.58
CA VAL A 69 -0.64 3.24 9.81
C VAL A 69 -0.64 2.48 8.48
N VAL A 70 -1.76 1.81 8.18
CA VAL A 70 -1.91 1.02 6.95
C VAL A 70 -3.05 1.57 6.12
N SER A 71 -2.79 1.88 4.87
CA SER A 71 -3.81 2.25 3.89
C SER A 71 -3.93 1.18 2.81
N VAL A 72 -5.16 0.92 2.40
CA VAL A 72 -5.46 0.07 1.25
C VAL A 72 -5.70 0.98 0.06
N GLN A 73 -4.82 0.94 -0.93
CA GLN A 73 -5.05 1.59 -2.21
C GLN A 73 -5.70 0.61 -3.18
N ARG A 74 -6.67 1.10 -3.94
CA ARG A 74 -7.47 0.28 -4.84
C ARG A 74 -7.12 0.49 -6.31
N PHE A 75 -6.25 1.45 -6.64
CA PHE A 75 -5.96 1.85 -8.01
C PHE A 75 -4.46 1.95 -8.28
N ASP A 76 -4.08 1.76 -9.52
CA ASP A 76 -2.72 2.05 -10.01
C ASP A 76 -2.64 3.41 -10.74
N SER A 77 -1.51 3.66 -11.38
CA SER A 77 -1.28 4.90 -12.13
C SER A 77 -2.13 5.04 -13.39
N ALA A 78 -2.78 3.99 -13.87
CA ALA A 78 -3.67 3.98 -15.02
C ALA A 78 -5.16 3.87 -14.62
N LEU A 79 -5.51 4.19 -13.38
CA LEU A 79 -6.85 4.08 -12.81
C LEU A 79 -7.45 2.67 -12.83
N ARG A 80 -6.64 1.63 -13.07
CA ARG A 80 -7.11 0.25 -13.01
C ARG A 80 -7.30 -0.17 -11.55
N LEU A 81 -8.23 -1.08 -11.32
CA LEU A 81 -8.46 -1.64 -9.99
C LEU A 81 -7.27 -2.53 -9.58
N ASN A 82 -6.43 -2.01 -8.71
CA ASN A 82 -5.21 -2.65 -8.25
C ASN A 82 -5.09 -2.54 -6.72
N ILE A 83 -5.53 -3.59 -6.03
CA ILE A 83 -5.48 -3.64 -4.58
C ILE A 83 -4.04 -3.85 -4.12
N HIS A 84 -3.51 -2.88 -3.37
CA HIS A 84 -2.21 -2.96 -2.72
C HIS A 84 -2.20 -2.20 -1.39
N PHE A 85 -1.22 -2.49 -0.56
CA PHE A 85 -1.17 -1.99 0.80
C PHE A 85 0.04 -1.09 0.98
N HIS A 86 -0.20 0.15 1.37
CA HIS A 86 0.84 1.03 1.90
C HIS A 86 0.82 0.99 3.41
N SER A 87 1.95 0.75 4.03
CA SER A 87 2.06 0.82 5.48
C SER A 87 3.26 1.66 5.89
N LEU A 88 3.03 2.56 6.85
CA LEU A 88 4.03 3.46 7.42
C LEU A 88 4.32 2.98 8.84
N TRP A 89 5.57 2.67 9.11
CA TRP A 89 6.04 2.13 10.37
C TRP A 89 7.10 3.05 10.95
N PRO A 90 7.08 3.38 12.27
CA PRO A 90 8.31 3.73 12.95
C PRO A 90 9.36 2.66 12.65
N ASP A 91 10.55 3.06 12.21
CA ASP A 91 11.59 2.11 11.78
C ASP A 91 12.29 1.47 12.98
N GLY A 92 11.49 0.82 13.83
CA GLY A 92 11.88 0.22 15.09
C GLY A 92 10.69 -0.17 15.96
N THR A 93 10.95 -0.29 17.26
CA THR A 93 9.98 -0.69 18.28
C THR A 93 9.94 0.29 19.43
N PHE A 94 8.90 0.19 20.25
CA PHE A 94 8.74 0.95 21.48
C PHE A 94 8.63 0.01 22.68
N THR A 95 9.22 0.41 23.80
CA THR A 95 8.96 -0.17 25.12
C THR A 95 8.32 0.87 26.02
N CYS A 96 7.41 0.43 26.87
CA CYS A 96 6.84 1.27 27.94
C CYS A 96 7.23 0.65 29.28
N ALA A 97 7.88 1.41 30.13
CA ALA A 97 8.12 0.99 31.51
C ALA A 97 6.85 1.15 32.33
N LEU A 98 6.61 0.23 33.27
CA LEU A 98 5.39 0.20 34.10
C LEU A 98 5.15 1.48 34.92
N ARG A 99 6.18 2.29 35.14
CA ARG A 99 6.11 3.52 35.95
C ARG A 99 6.49 4.79 35.20
N GLN A 100 6.76 4.72 33.88
CA GLN A 100 7.06 5.89 33.06
C GLN A 100 6.00 6.06 31.98
N PRO A 101 5.35 7.22 31.89
CA PRO A 101 4.35 7.49 30.84
C PRO A 101 4.99 7.62 29.45
N GLU A 102 6.30 7.70 29.35
CA GLU A 102 7.02 7.91 28.10
C GLU A 102 7.48 6.57 27.50
N ALA A 103 7.14 6.37 26.23
CA ALA A 103 7.61 5.22 25.48
C ALA A 103 9.04 5.46 24.96
N THR A 104 9.94 4.51 25.19
CA THR A 104 11.29 4.55 24.65
C THR A 104 11.32 3.93 23.27
N PHE A 105 11.88 4.66 22.29
CA PHE A 105 12.06 4.16 20.92
C PHE A 105 13.39 3.43 20.77
N HIS A 106 13.32 2.24 20.17
CA HIS A 106 14.48 1.41 19.82
C HIS A 106 14.54 1.27 18.30
N PRO A 107 15.50 1.92 17.61
CA PRO A 107 15.63 1.81 16.16
C PRO A 107 15.87 0.35 15.75
N ALA A 108 15.33 -0.08 14.62
CA ALA A 108 15.62 -1.37 14.04
C ALA A 108 17.05 -1.42 13.48
N ARG A 109 17.62 -2.62 13.37
CA ARG A 109 18.84 -2.82 12.59
C ARG A 109 18.61 -2.49 11.11
N ARG A 110 19.69 -2.38 10.36
CA ARG A 110 19.64 -2.21 8.91
C ARG A 110 18.89 -3.41 8.28
N ILE A 111 17.82 -3.12 7.52
CA ILE A 111 17.04 -4.10 6.79
C ILE A 111 17.79 -4.51 5.53
N THR A 112 17.81 -5.80 5.22
CA THR A 112 18.48 -6.41 4.07
C THR A 112 17.50 -6.95 3.05
N ASP A 113 17.96 -7.26 1.83
CA ASP A 113 17.13 -7.90 0.81
C ASP A 113 16.71 -9.31 1.26
N GLN A 114 17.56 -10.04 1.98
CA GLN A 114 17.24 -11.34 2.55
C GLN A 114 16.07 -11.27 3.56
N ASP A 115 15.99 -10.19 4.36
CA ASP A 115 14.84 -9.97 5.24
C ASP A 115 13.54 -9.84 4.45
N LEU A 116 13.58 -9.14 3.31
CA LEU A 116 12.41 -8.98 2.46
C LEU A 116 12.00 -10.29 1.81
N GLU A 117 12.96 -11.10 1.37
CA GLU A 117 12.71 -12.43 0.81
C GLU A 117 12.02 -13.34 1.83
N GLY A 118 12.52 -13.41 3.05
CA GLY A 118 11.90 -14.17 4.13
C GLY A 118 10.50 -13.64 4.50
N LEU A 119 10.33 -12.31 4.49
CA LEU A 119 9.04 -11.69 4.77
C LEU A 119 8.01 -11.94 3.66
N VAL A 120 8.38 -11.80 2.38
CA VAL A 120 7.44 -12.05 1.27
C VAL A 120 7.02 -13.50 1.21
N GLN A 121 7.93 -14.47 1.45
CA GLN A 121 7.62 -15.90 1.57
C GLN A 121 6.60 -16.15 2.69
N LYS A 122 6.85 -15.59 3.87
CA LYS A 122 5.97 -15.72 5.05
C LYS A 122 4.58 -15.14 4.78
N ILE A 123 4.53 -13.94 4.17
CA ILE A 123 3.27 -13.26 3.84
C ILE A 123 2.51 -14.08 2.80
N ARG A 124 3.17 -14.47 1.69
CA ARG A 124 2.59 -15.30 0.64
C ARG A 124 1.94 -16.57 1.20
N ARG A 125 2.72 -17.37 1.95
CA ARG A 125 2.22 -18.62 2.54
C ARG A 125 0.98 -18.39 3.39
N ARG A 126 0.98 -17.36 4.25
CA ARG A 126 -0.15 -17.05 5.14
C ARG A 126 -1.36 -16.53 4.39
N VAL A 127 -1.17 -15.71 3.37
CA VAL A 127 -2.25 -15.18 2.54
C VAL A 127 -2.92 -16.29 1.76
N LEU A 128 -2.16 -17.15 1.09
CA LEU A 128 -2.71 -18.28 0.33
C LEU A 128 -3.45 -19.26 1.26
N CYS A 129 -2.87 -19.62 2.41
CA CYS A 129 -3.52 -20.46 3.41
C CYS A 129 -4.84 -19.84 3.91
N TYR A 130 -4.85 -18.55 4.20
CA TYR A 130 -6.05 -17.82 4.63
C TYR A 130 -7.15 -17.84 3.56
N LEU A 131 -6.80 -17.51 2.31
CA LEU A 131 -7.77 -17.45 1.21
C LEU A 131 -8.33 -18.83 0.85
N ARG A 132 -7.50 -19.89 0.89
CA ARG A 132 -7.99 -21.28 0.74
C ARG A 132 -8.95 -21.67 1.86
N LYS A 133 -8.59 -21.44 3.11
CA LYS A 133 -9.43 -21.75 4.27
C LYS A 133 -10.78 -21.01 4.26
N THR A 134 -10.84 -19.86 3.62
CA THR A 134 -12.07 -19.06 3.51
C THR A 134 -12.82 -19.29 2.19
N GLY A 135 -12.39 -20.26 1.37
CA GLY A 135 -13.01 -20.56 0.09
C GLY A 135 -12.92 -19.45 -0.96
N LYS A 136 -11.93 -18.54 -0.80
CA LYS A 136 -11.72 -17.40 -1.72
C LYS A 136 -10.67 -17.67 -2.79
N LEU A 137 -10.01 -18.82 -2.70
CA LEU A 137 -9.05 -19.32 -3.67
C LEU A 137 -9.24 -20.82 -3.77
N THR A 138 -9.66 -21.30 -4.92
CA THR A 138 -9.75 -22.71 -5.26
C THR A 138 -8.49 -23.15 -5.98
N ASP A 139 -8.08 -24.41 -5.80
CA ASP A 139 -6.89 -24.96 -6.45
C ASP A 139 -7.11 -25.31 -7.93
N LEU A 140 -8.36 -25.30 -8.37
CA LEU A 140 -8.73 -25.59 -9.75
C LEU A 140 -8.47 -24.38 -10.66
N ASP A 141 -7.74 -24.63 -11.73
CA ASP A 141 -7.38 -23.68 -12.79
C ASP A 141 -8.56 -23.31 -13.73
N THR A 142 -9.77 -23.62 -13.36
CA THR A 142 -10.95 -23.25 -14.11
C THR A 142 -11.30 -21.80 -13.87
N ALA A 143 -10.83 -20.99 -14.79
CA ALA A 143 -10.91 -19.53 -14.75
C ALA A 143 -12.28 -18.97 -15.09
N ASP A 144 -13.29 -19.75 -15.20
CA ASP A 144 -14.67 -19.30 -15.32
C ASP A 144 -15.34 -19.40 -13.96
N HIS A 145 -15.27 -18.30 -13.21
CA HIS A 145 -16.28 -18.05 -12.21
C HIS A 145 -17.58 -17.81 -12.98
N ASP A 146 -18.34 -18.88 -13.20
CA ASP A 146 -19.77 -18.81 -13.46
C ASP A 146 -20.42 -18.13 -12.24
N VAL A 147 -20.25 -16.82 -12.15
CA VAL A 147 -21.13 -16.00 -11.33
C VAL A 147 -22.42 -15.96 -12.13
N GLN A 148 -23.35 -16.81 -11.76
CA GLN A 148 -24.72 -16.73 -12.27
C GLN A 148 -25.17 -15.30 -12.01
N ASP A 149 -25.34 -14.50 -13.08
CA ASP A 149 -25.72 -13.10 -13.07
C ASP A 149 -24.79 -12.18 -12.25
N PRO A 150 -23.58 -11.83 -12.76
CA PRO A 150 -22.70 -10.90 -12.06
C PRO A 150 -23.40 -9.53 -11.95
N SER A 151 -23.40 -8.96 -10.75
CA SER A 151 -23.91 -7.60 -10.59
C SER A 151 -23.13 -6.64 -11.50
N LEU A 152 -23.76 -5.53 -11.91
CA LEU A 152 -23.10 -4.49 -12.70
C LEU A 152 -21.75 -4.09 -12.08
N PHE A 153 -21.68 -3.93 -10.75
CA PHE A 153 -20.43 -3.58 -10.05
C PHE A 153 -19.38 -4.68 -10.15
N ASP A 154 -19.76 -5.93 -10.21
CA ASP A 154 -18.81 -7.03 -10.34
C ASP A 154 -18.23 -7.07 -11.77
N THR A 155 -19.07 -6.82 -12.78
CA THR A 155 -18.63 -6.65 -14.17
C THR A 155 -17.63 -5.49 -14.30
N LEU A 156 -17.94 -4.31 -13.74
CA LEU A 156 -17.06 -3.15 -13.74
C LEU A 156 -15.72 -3.43 -13.06
N ARG A 157 -15.73 -4.12 -11.91
CA ARG A 157 -14.51 -4.49 -11.19
C ARG A 157 -13.67 -5.48 -11.97
N ALA A 158 -14.31 -6.49 -12.57
CA ALA A 158 -13.64 -7.49 -13.38
C ALA A 158 -12.88 -6.86 -14.55
N ALA A 159 -13.54 -6.00 -15.29
CA ALA A 159 -12.94 -5.27 -16.41
C ALA A 159 -11.84 -4.32 -15.92
N ALA A 160 -12.07 -3.55 -14.87
CA ALA A 160 -11.10 -2.60 -14.33
C ALA A 160 -9.81 -3.27 -13.81
N ILE A 161 -9.87 -4.50 -13.23
CA ILE A 161 -8.68 -5.27 -12.85
C ILE A 161 -7.85 -5.64 -14.08
N GLN A 162 -8.50 -5.96 -15.19
CA GLN A 162 -7.85 -6.36 -16.44
C GLN A 162 -7.40 -5.15 -17.28
N GLY A 163 -7.85 -3.94 -16.98
CA GLY A 163 -7.65 -2.74 -17.81
C GLY A 163 -8.41 -2.84 -19.12
N LYS A 164 -9.68 -3.22 -19.03
CA LYS A 164 -10.61 -3.38 -20.15
C LYS A 164 -11.84 -2.51 -19.94
N THR A 165 -12.48 -2.16 -21.06
CA THR A 165 -13.83 -1.55 -21.08
C THR A 165 -14.84 -2.60 -20.61
N ALA A 166 -15.76 -2.24 -19.72
CA ALA A 166 -16.75 -3.18 -19.17
C ALA A 166 -18.04 -3.25 -20.00
N LEU A 167 -18.49 -2.12 -20.52
CA LEU A 167 -19.84 -1.97 -21.10
C LEU A 167 -19.78 -1.43 -22.54
N GLY A 168 -20.92 -1.49 -23.22
CA GLY A 168 -21.12 -0.97 -24.56
C GLY A 168 -20.45 -1.78 -25.66
N THR A 169 -20.34 -1.20 -26.86
CA THR A 169 -19.81 -1.87 -28.06
C THR A 169 -18.32 -2.22 -27.99
N ARG A 170 -17.60 -1.65 -27.01
CA ARG A 170 -16.18 -1.90 -26.76
C ARG A 170 -15.94 -2.83 -25.59
N ALA A 171 -16.96 -3.43 -25.00
CA ALA A 171 -16.83 -4.35 -23.88
C ALA A 171 -15.80 -5.45 -24.17
N GLY A 172 -14.93 -5.71 -23.18
CA GLY A 172 -13.85 -6.69 -23.28
C GLY A 172 -12.58 -6.21 -23.99
N ARG A 173 -12.58 -5.04 -24.65
CA ARG A 173 -11.39 -4.49 -25.28
C ARG A 173 -10.43 -3.90 -24.24
N ILE A 174 -9.12 -4.06 -24.48
CA ILE A 174 -8.06 -3.47 -23.65
C ILE A 174 -8.01 -1.97 -23.90
N ASP A 175 -7.87 -1.19 -22.83
CA ASP A 175 -7.74 0.26 -22.91
C ASP A 175 -6.45 0.64 -23.65
N PRO A 176 -6.53 1.43 -24.74
CA PRO A 176 -5.36 1.82 -25.53
C PRO A 176 -4.41 2.70 -24.72
N ARG A 177 -3.11 2.41 -24.82
CA ARG A 177 -2.06 3.22 -24.20
C ARG A 177 -1.28 3.93 -25.28
N LEU A 178 -0.93 5.19 -24.99
CA LEU A 178 -0.20 6.08 -25.89
C LEU A 178 1.18 6.40 -25.29
N GLY A 179 2.17 6.50 -26.13
CA GLY A 179 3.56 6.82 -25.79
C GLY A 179 4.54 5.98 -26.60
N GLN A 180 5.81 6.34 -26.58
CA GLN A 180 6.84 5.61 -27.31
C GLN A 180 7.06 4.25 -26.66
N GLY A 181 6.49 3.22 -27.26
CA GLY A 181 6.67 1.83 -26.87
C GLY A 181 8.04 1.33 -27.33
N SER A 182 9.07 1.53 -26.53
CA SER A 182 10.24 0.69 -26.61
C SER A 182 9.91 -0.62 -25.90
N ARG A 183 9.89 -1.74 -26.63
CA ARG A 183 9.89 -3.09 -26.06
C ARG A 183 11.22 -3.31 -25.33
N VAL A 184 11.36 -2.73 -24.15
CA VAL A 184 12.44 -3.13 -23.25
C VAL A 184 11.98 -4.42 -22.59
N ALA A 185 12.68 -5.49 -22.89
CA ALA A 185 12.54 -6.78 -22.23
C ALA A 185 12.43 -6.55 -20.71
N THR A 186 11.45 -7.20 -20.12
CA THR A 186 11.16 -7.15 -18.68
C THR A 186 12.25 -7.90 -17.90
N ASP A 187 13.43 -7.32 -17.86
CA ASP A 187 14.36 -7.67 -16.82
C ASP A 187 13.87 -6.96 -15.54
N PHE A 188 13.33 -7.76 -14.62
CA PHE A 188 12.95 -7.28 -13.30
C PHE A 188 14.24 -6.89 -12.57
N THR A 189 14.75 -5.69 -12.84
CA THR A 189 15.82 -5.13 -12.03
C THR A 189 15.31 -5.10 -10.60
N ARG A 190 15.84 -6.01 -9.77
CA ARG A 190 15.66 -6.00 -8.32
C ARG A 190 16.13 -4.64 -7.82
N GLY A 191 15.18 -3.73 -7.61
CA GLY A 191 15.47 -2.50 -6.90
C GLY A 191 15.96 -2.86 -5.48
N ARG A 192 16.85 -2.07 -4.91
CA ARG A 192 17.29 -2.23 -3.52
C ARG A 192 16.08 -2.31 -2.59
N LEU A 193 16.07 -3.28 -1.66
CA LEU A 193 14.97 -3.55 -0.72
C LEU A 193 13.62 -3.76 -1.43
N CYS A 194 13.63 -4.63 -2.43
CA CYS A 194 12.43 -5.09 -3.15
C CYS A 194 12.53 -6.60 -3.39
N ALA A 195 11.59 -7.37 -2.86
CA ALA A 195 11.50 -8.81 -3.07
C ALA A 195 10.20 -9.17 -3.79
N ASN A 196 10.30 -10.09 -4.77
CA ASN A 196 9.18 -10.59 -5.54
C ASN A 196 9.14 -12.12 -5.45
N LEU A 197 7.93 -12.67 -5.24
CA LEU A 197 7.70 -14.10 -5.24
C LEU A 197 6.28 -14.41 -5.73
N ASP A 198 6.15 -15.13 -6.84
CA ASP A 198 4.86 -15.54 -7.43
C ASP A 198 3.84 -14.39 -7.53
N GLY A 199 4.28 -13.24 -7.99
CA GLY A 199 3.45 -12.05 -8.14
C GLY A 199 3.16 -11.26 -6.84
N PHE A 200 3.58 -11.77 -5.68
CA PHE A 200 3.67 -10.95 -4.48
C PHE A 200 4.92 -10.09 -4.55
N SER A 201 4.80 -8.82 -4.27
CA SER A 201 5.95 -7.90 -4.21
C SER A 201 5.94 -7.12 -2.90
N LEU A 202 7.07 -7.14 -2.19
CA LEU A 202 7.26 -6.37 -0.96
C LEU A 202 8.41 -5.38 -1.16
N HIS A 203 8.13 -4.10 -0.93
CA HIS A 203 9.09 -3.02 -1.11
C HIS A 203 9.24 -2.19 0.16
N ALA A 204 10.48 -1.88 0.57
CA ALA A 204 10.81 -1.18 1.81
C ALA A 204 11.92 -0.11 1.68
N ALA A 205 12.29 0.30 0.46
CA ALA A 205 13.42 1.20 0.24
C ALA A 205 13.21 2.63 0.76
N VAL A 206 11.96 3.06 0.96
CA VAL A 206 11.66 4.42 1.40
C VAL A 206 11.70 4.51 2.91
N ARG A 207 12.76 5.15 3.44
CA ARG A 207 12.93 5.52 4.83
C ARG A 207 13.04 7.04 4.94
N ILE A 208 12.41 7.61 5.91
CA ILE A 208 12.40 9.04 6.19
C ILE A 208 12.93 9.24 7.61
N ASP A 209 13.95 10.07 7.74
CA ASP A 209 14.51 10.42 9.03
C ASP A 209 13.57 11.32 9.84
N SER A 210 13.66 11.24 11.17
CA SER A 210 12.85 12.00 12.12
C SER A 210 12.86 13.50 11.85
N ARG A 211 13.99 14.05 11.41
CA ARG A 211 14.17 15.49 11.14
C ARG A 211 13.43 15.97 9.89
N ASN A 212 13.06 15.07 8.97
CA ASN A 212 12.46 15.46 7.68
C ASN A 212 10.93 15.32 7.70
N ARG A 213 10.29 16.14 8.52
CA ARG A 213 8.82 16.13 8.73
C ARG A 213 8.04 16.47 7.46
N ASP A 214 8.53 17.38 6.63
CA ASP A 214 7.85 17.75 5.37
C ASP A 214 7.82 16.58 4.38
N ARG A 215 8.90 15.80 4.33
CA ARG A 215 8.93 14.58 3.50
C ARG A 215 8.00 13.51 4.04
N LEU A 216 7.89 13.39 5.38
CA LEU A 216 6.95 12.48 6.02
C LEU A 216 5.50 12.88 5.73
N GLU A 217 5.18 14.17 5.82
CA GLU A 217 3.84 14.67 5.50
C GLU A 217 3.47 14.40 4.03
N ARG A 218 4.39 14.69 3.09
CA ARG A 218 4.19 14.35 1.67
C ARG A 218 3.96 12.86 1.47
N LEU A 219 4.71 12.01 2.19
CA LEU A 219 4.54 10.55 2.13
C LEU A 219 3.17 10.11 2.70
N CYS A 220 2.72 10.69 3.82
CA CYS A 220 1.41 10.42 4.39
C CYS A 220 0.30 10.82 3.41
N ARG A 221 0.38 12.01 2.83
CA ARG A 221 -0.58 12.47 1.81
C ARG A 221 -0.59 11.54 0.58
N TYR A 222 0.57 11.08 0.15
CA TYR A 222 0.66 10.11 -0.94
C TYR A 222 0.02 8.76 -0.59
N ALA A 223 0.30 8.22 0.60
CA ALA A 223 -0.23 6.93 1.05
C ALA A 223 -1.75 6.94 1.28
N LEU A 224 -2.31 8.11 1.61
CA LEU A 224 -3.74 8.31 1.88
C LEU A 224 -4.51 8.90 0.69
N ARG A 225 -3.85 9.06 -0.45
CA ARG A 225 -4.39 9.71 -1.63
C ARG A 225 -5.63 9.00 -2.17
N ARG A 226 -6.63 9.78 -2.56
CA ARG A 226 -7.78 9.31 -3.34
C ARG A 226 -7.45 9.26 -4.84
N PRO A 227 -8.16 8.48 -5.66
CA PRO A 227 -7.97 8.46 -7.12
C PRO A 227 -8.07 9.84 -7.75
N SER A 228 -9.08 10.62 -7.32
CA SER A 228 -9.35 11.99 -7.82
C SER A 228 -8.33 13.05 -7.41
N SER A 229 -7.41 12.77 -6.47
CA SER A 229 -6.35 13.71 -6.09
C SER A 229 -5.14 13.65 -7.03
N THR A 230 -5.22 12.84 -8.07
CA THR A 230 -4.27 12.87 -9.18
C THR A 230 -4.58 14.09 -10.02
N ASN A 231 -3.65 15.00 -10.06
CA ASN A 231 -3.46 16.15 -10.94
C ASN A 231 -4.60 16.40 -11.95
N THR A 232 -5.34 17.49 -11.81
CA THR A 232 -6.34 17.96 -12.78
C THR A 232 -5.76 18.18 -14.19
N ARG A 233 -4.44 18.22 -14.33
CA ARG A 233 -3.73 18.28 -15.62
C ARG A 233 -3.70 16.95 -16.37
N ALA A 234 -4.09 15.86 -15.72
CA ALA A 234 -4.00 14.51 -16.26
C ALA A 234 -5.18 14.11 -17.13
N LEU A 235 -6.23 14.93 -17.24
CA LEU A 235 -7.42 14.65 -18.05
C LEU A 235 -7.53 15.73 -19.13
N VAL A 236 -7.23 15.36 -20.36
CA VAL A 236 -7.39 16.22 -21.54
C VAL A 236 -8.31 15.50 -22.52
N ALA A 237 -9.35 16.17 -23.00
CA ALA A 237 -10.15 15.64 -24.09
C ALA A 237 -9.37 15.79 -25.40
N ASP A 238 -9.30 14.72 -26.18
CA ASP A 238 -8.75 14.77 -27.53
C ASP A 238 -9.83 15.23 -28.53
N PRO A 239 -9.46 15.55 -29.78
CA PRO A 239 -10.43 15.95 -30.82
C PRO A 239 -11.47 14.86 -31.14
N LEU A 240 -11.23 13.61 -30.81
CA LEU A 240 -12.13 12.48 -31.03
C LEU A 240 -13.07 12.24 -29.83
N GLY A 241 -13.04 13.12 -28.81
CA GLY A 241 -13.86 13.02 -27.61
C GLY A 241 -13.37 12.00 -26.60
N GLN A 242 -12.16 11.44 -26.76
CA GLN A 242 -11.54 10.56 -25.77
C GLN A 242 -10.89 11.36 -24.65
N VAL A 243 -10.86 10.81 -23.48
CA VAL A 243 -10.17 11.38 -22.31
C VAL A 243 -8.77 10.78 -22.22
N LEU A 244 -7.77 11.62 -22.44
CA LEU A 244 -6.36 11.26 -22.24
C LEU A 244 -6.01 11.42 -20.77
N TYR A 245 -5.67 10.31 -20.12
CA TYR A 245 -5.20 10.32 -18.73
C TYR A 245 -3.68 10.15 -18.70
N GLU A 246 -2.97 11.20 -18.31
CA GLU A 246 -1.52 11.22 -18.21
C GLU A 246 -1.02 10.44 -16.97
N PHE A 247 -0.03 9.58 -17.16
CA PHE A 247 0.64 8.90 -16.05
C PHE A 247 1.66 9.84 -15.40
N ARG A 248 1.72 9.82 -14.09
CA ARG A 248 2.70 10.60 -13.34
C ARG A 248 4.15 10.25 -13.69
N ARG A 249 4.40 9.06 -14.17
CA ARG A 249 5.67 8.56 -14.71
C ARG A 249 5.37 7.62 -15.85
N PRO A 250 6.17 7.61 -16.89
CA PRO A 250 6.02 6.62 -17.96
C PRO A 250 6.01 5.20 -17.39
N TRP A 251 5.24 4.36 -18.00
CA TRP A 251 5.23 2.94 -17.67
C TRP A 251 6.48 2.26 -18.20
N ARG A 252 6.69 0.99 -17.82
CA ARG A 252 7.84 0.20 -18.27
C ARG A 252 7.88 -0.02 -19.78
N ASP A 253 6.73 0.00 -20.43
CA ASP A 253 6.57 -0.08 -21.89
C ASP A 253 6.73 1.27 -22.61
N GLY A 254 7.12 2.33 -21.87
CA GLY A 254 7.25 3.69 -22.38
C GLY A 254 5.93 4.45 -22.50
N SER A 255 4.79 3.84 -22.20
CA SER A 255 3.49 4.52 -22.25
C SER A 255 3.44 5.67 -21.25
N THR A 256 2.93 6.82 -21.70
CA THR A 256 2.77 8.04 -20.90
C THR A 256 1.32 8.35 -20.59
N HIS A 257 0.39 7.83 -21.41
CA HIS A 257 -1.04 8.09 -21.29
C HIS A 257 -1.85 6.81 -21.50
N VAL A 258 -3.09 6.82 -21.01
CA VAL A 258 -4.16 5.93 -21.46
C VAL A 258 -5.28 6.76 -22.06
N ALA A 259 -5.81 6.33 -23.20
CA ALA A 259 -6.94 6.95 -23.86
C ALA A 259 -8.22 6.17 -23.46
N LEU A 260 -9.16 6.86 -22.86
CA LEU A 260 -10.40 6.27 -22.35
C LEU A 260 -11.60 7.00 -22.96
N ASP A 261 -12.63 6.26 -23.38
CA ASP A 261 -13.91 6.90 -23.61
C ASP A 261 -14.43 7.48 -22.29
N PRO A 262 -15.22 8.55 -22.31
CA PRO A 262 -15.82 9.10 -21.08
C PRO A 262 -16.57 8.06 -20.25
N LEU A 263 -17.29 7.13 -20.90
CA LEU A 263 -17.99 6.05 -20.22
C LEU A 263 -17.01 5.08 -19.57
N THR A 264 -15.96 4.65 -20.27
CA THR A 264 -14.93 3.75 -19.73
C THR A 264 -14.20 4.40 -18.55
N LEU A 265 -13.93 5.72 -18.59
CA LEU A 265 -13.40 6.43 -17.45
C LEU A 265 -14.33 6.35 -16.22
N LEU A 266 -15.63 6.56 -16.42
CA LEU A 266 -16.62 6.45 -15.35
C LEU A 266 -16.73 5.02 -14.81
N GLU A 267 -16.65 3.99 -15.66
CA GLU A 267 -16.58 2.59 -15.28
C GLU A 267 -15.40 2.30 -14.36
N HIS A 268 -14.21 2.76 -14.74
CA HIS A 268 -13.00 2.63 -13.92
C HIS A 268 -13.17 3.32 -12.57
N LEU A 269 -13.64 4.57 -12.57
CA LEU A 269 -13.86 5.31 -11.33
C LEU A 269 -14.90 4.63 -10.43
N ALA A 270 -16.01 4.14 -10.99
CA ALA A 270 -17.04 3.41 -10.26
C ALA A 270 -16.49 2.12 -9.63
N ALA A 271 -15.65 1.36 -10.37
CA ALA A 271 -15.01 0.16 -9.85
C ALA A 271 -14.09 0.43 -8.65
N LEU A 272 -13.51 1.64 -8.55
CA LEU A 272 -12.66 2.04 -7.44
C LEU A 272 -13.43 2.39 -6.17
N ILE A 273 -14.73 2.67 -6.27
CA ILE A 273 -15.56 3.05 -5.12
C ILE A 273 -15.70 1.82 -4.19
N PRO A 274 -15.26 1.93 -2.92
CA PRO A 274 -15.48 0.85 -1.97
C PRO A 274 -16.96 0.80 -1.58
N ALA A 275 -17.46 -0.37 -1.24
CA ALA A 275 -18.80 -0.49 -0.67
C ALA A 275 -18.95 0.42 0.57
N PRO A 276 -20.14 0.98 0.82
CA PRO A 276 -20.38 1.94 1.89
C PRO A 276 -19.97 1.41 3.27
N ARG A 277 -19.67 2.30 4.22
CA ARG A 277 -19.25 2.01 5.61
C ARG A 277 -17.91 1.28 5.77
N ARG A 278 -16.99 1.36 4.80
CA ARG A 278 -15.67 0.73 4.89
C ARG A 278 -14.60 1.73 5.31
N LYS A 279 -13.89 1.43 6.41
CA LYS A 279 -12.69 2.18 6.82
C LYS A 279 -11.51 1.75 5.96
N LEU A 280 -11.03 2.62 5.08
CA LEU A 280 -9.86 2.38 4.23
C LEU A 280 -8.53 2.59 4.97
N VAL A 281 -8.55 3.32 6.07
CA VAL A 281 -7.37 3.63 6.87
C VAL A 281 -7.62 3.26 8.33
N PRO A 282 -7.36 2.04 8.75
CA PRO A 282 -7.32 1.72 10.17
C PRO A 282 -5.92 1.94 10.72
N THR A 283 -5.85 2.57 11.88
CA THR A 283 -4.67 2.58 12.74
C THR A 283 -4.62 1.23 13.46
N THR A 284 -3.55 0.48 13.27
CA THR A 284 -3.33 -0.77 14.00
C THR A 284 -2.22 -0.55 15.02
N GLY A 285 -2.63 -0.27 16.25
CA GLY A 285 -1.80 -0.49 17.42
C GLY A 285 -2.41 -1.66 18.20
N SER A 286 -1.59 -2.54 18.72
CA SER A 286 -1.98 -3.52 19.74
C SER A 286 -2.40 -2.70 20.97
N SER A 287 -3.69 -2.72 21.31
CA SER A 287 -4.30 -1.99 22.42
C SER A 287 -4.04 -0.47 22.38
N ARG A 288 -5.10 0.29 22.55
CA ARG A 288 -5.07 1.75 22.73
C ARG A 288 -3.85 2.15 23.54
N PRO A 289 -2.84 2.85 22.96
CA PRO A 289 -1.81 3.41 23.82
C PRO A 289 -2.49 4.37 24.77
N PRO A 290 -2.11 4.42 26.06
CA PRO A 290 -2.44 5.55 26.89
C PRO A 290 -2.04 6.81 26.10
N SER A 291 -2.84 7.84 26.12
CA SER A 291 -2.64 9.08 25.39
C SER A 291 -1.15 9.48 25.45
N LEU A 292 -0.42 9.21 24.38
CA LEU A 292 0.98 9.55 24.25
C LEU A 292 1.08 11.08 24.14
N ARG A 293 1.21 11.76 25.26
CA ARG A 293 1.83 13.09 25.29
C ARG A 293 3.32 12.86 25.07
N VAL A 294 3.77 13.09 23.87
CA VAL A 294 5.20 13.15 23.55
C VAL A 294 5.69 14.51 23.99
N THR A 295 6.35 14.60 25.13
CA THR A 295 7.16 15.76 25.47
C THR A 295 8.50 15.63 24.74
N PRO A 296 8.97 16.67 24.02
CA PRO A 296 10.27 16.64 23.39
C PRO A 296 11.37 16.62 24.47
N SER A 297 12.17 15.56 24.49
CA SER A 297 13.36 15.51 25.32
C SER A 297 14.34 16.61 24.86
N ARG A 298 14.54 17.65 25.69
CA ARG A 298 15.67 18.56 25.55
C ARG A 298 16.96 17.79 25.78
N PRO A 299 17.99 17.96 24.96
CA PRO A 299 19.31 17.44 25.28
C PRO A 299 19.81 18.14 26.54
N ARG A 300 20.12 17.37 27.58
CA ARG A 300 20.90 17.89 28.73
C ARG A 300 22.28 18.25 28.22
N CYS A 301 22.54 19.53 28.15
CA CYS A 301 23.91 20.05 28.10
C CYS A 301 24.57 19.67 29.44
N GLN A 302 25.54 18.75 29.40
CA GLN A 302 26.45 18.57 30.54
C GLN A 302 27.40 19.78 30.57
N SER A 303 27.18 20.65 31.54
CA SER A 303 28.16 21.69 31.92
C SER A 303 29.35 21.01 32.52
N LEU A 304 30.45 20.98 31.77
CA LEU A 304 31.76 20.84 32.36
C LEU A 304 32.08 22.15 33.05
N THR A 305 32.27 22.11 34.35
CA THR A 305 32.93 23.16 35.15
C THR A 305 34.15 22.60 35.83
N PRO A 306 35.13 23.43 36.09
CA PRO A 306 36.58 23.17 35.97
C PRO A 306 37.17 22.33 37.10
#